data_bbcb2d6e09736d87a5654fc7b1a8e8d0
#
_entry.id   bbcb2d6e09736d87a5654fc7b1a8e8d0
#
_cell.length_a   1.000
_cell.length_b   1.000
_cell.length_c   1.000
_cell.angle_alpha   90.00
_cell.angle_beta   90.00
_cell.angle_gamma   90.00
#
_symmetry.space_group_name_H-M   'P 1'
#
loop_
_entity.id
_entity.type
_entity.pdbx_description
1 polymer ?
#
loop_
_entity_poly.entity_id
_entity_poly.type
_entity_poly.pdbx_seq_one_letter_code
_entity_poly.pdbx_strand_id
1 'polypeptide(L)'
;MTLFTHSIRHRITFLAVCIAACIFALSMLVSTLDSRDNALKAAQDNARLLAEREAARLEGELKRTFTSARTLAQALQGMKAAGTPPSREQIDHAMREMLQQTPDVLSYGSLWEPNALDGRDSEYAGRAPSHDKTGRYLPYWNRASGQIAVEPLVDYDKPGANDWYVVPQKTLQDIFTDPYPYKVAGREVLVATVSTPVMVADKFMGVVALDYPLEGLQKSLSEVRPFGSGYAALVSNGGFYASHPNDKLLGKKADTLSPQALE
;
A
#
# COMPACT_ATOMS: atom_id res chain seq x y z
N MET A 1 -34.69 52.75 -41.35
CA MET A 1 -35.21 53.41 -40.13
C MET A 1 -36.72 53.52 -40.24
N THR A 2 -37.47 52.39 -40.14
CA THR A 2 -38.94 52.31 -40.28
C THR A 2 -39.54 51.27 -39.34
N LEU A 3 -39.32 51.43 -38.05
CA LEU A 3 -39.85 50.52 -36.98
C LEU A 3 -41.07 51.14 -36.25
N PHE A 4 -41.69 52.24 -36.76
CA PHE A 4 -42.63 53.01 -35.94
C PHE A 4 -44.07 53.06 -36.50
N THR A 5 -44.47 52.23 -37.48
CA THR A 5 -45.83 52.27 -38.06
C THR A 5 -46.71 51.05 -37.75
N HIS A 6 -46.38 50.26 -36.74
CA HIS A 6 -47.23 49.11 -36.34
C HIS A 6 -48.23 49.53 -35.25
N SER A 7 -49.48 49.05 -35.38
CA SER A 7 -50.55 49.33 -34.43
C SER A 7 -50.13 48.96 -33.01
N ILE A 8 -50.69 49.64 -32.01
CA ILE A 8 -50.48 49.37 -30.57
C ILE A 8 -50.53 47.89 -30.22
N ARG A 9 -51.42 47.16 -30.85
CA ARG A 9 -51.56 45.68 -30.71
C ARG A 9 -50.24 44.92 -31.00
N HIS A 10 -49.61 45.23 -32.12
CA HIS A 10 -48.34 44.58 -32.52
C HIS A 10 -47.20 44.90 -31.58
N ARG A 11 -47.13 46.10 -31.01
CA ARG A 11 -46.10 46.48 -30.03
C ARG A 11 -46.30 45.72 -28.70
N ILE A 12 -47.55 45.58 -28.23
CA ILE A 12 -47.86 44.83 -27.00
C ILE A 12 -47.56 43.32 -27.20
N THR A 13 -47.92 42.75 -28.33
CA THR A 13 -47.65 41.34 -28.64
C THR A 13 -46.14 41.09 -28.73
N PHE A 14 -45.39 41.95 -29.44
CA PHE A 14 -43.95 41.86 -29.53
C PHE A 14 -43.28 41.92 -28.17
N LEU A 15 -43.68 42.91 -27.32
CA LEU A 15 -43.15 43.04 -25.96
C LEU A 15 -43.42 41.80 -25.11
N ALA A 16 -44.64 41.25 -25.16
CA ALA A 16 -45.03 40.06 -24.41
C ALA A 16 -44.20 38.84 -24.87
N VAL A 17 -43.98 38.69 -26.17
CA VAL A 17 -43.13 37.57 -26.70
C VAL A 17 -41.69 37.76 -26.25
N CYS A 18 -41.16 38.98 -26.30
CA CYS A 18 -39.77 39.22 -25.79
C CYS A 18 -39.65 38.89 -24.30
N ILE A 19 -40.59 39.33 -23.48
CA ILE A 19 -40.60 39.01 -22.02
C ILE A 19 -40.65 37.49 -21.82
N ALA A 20 -41.56 36.79 -22.48
CA ALA A 20 -41.70 35.34 -22.40
C ALA A 20 -40.39 34.64 -22.82
N ALA A 21 -39.77 35.09 -23.92
CA ALA A 21 -38.49 34.56 -24.38
C ALA A 21 -37.36 34.79 -23.36
N CYS A 22 -37.28 35.97 -22.74
CA CYS A 22 -36.33 36.28 -21.68
C CYS A 22 -36.52 35.41 -20.43
N ILE A 23 -37.78 35.23 -19.99
CA ILE A 23 -38.09 34.34 -18.84
C ILE A 23 -37.71 32.92 -19.14
N PHE A 24 -38.03 32.43 -20.37
CA PHE A 24 -37.65 31.07 -20.80
C PHE A 24 -36.13 30.89 -20.86
N ALA A 25 -35.41 31.85 -21.45
CA ALA A 25 -33.94 31.83 -21.52
C ALA A 25 -33.28 31.84 -20.10
N LEU A 26 -33.82 32.66 -19.20
CA LEU A 26 -33.34 32.71 -17.80
C LEU A 26 -33.63 31.40 -17.06
N SER A 27 -34.83 30.85 -17.22
CA SER A 27 -35.21 29.53 -16.64
C SER A 27 -34.32 28.39 -17.17
N MET A 28 -34.01 28.42 -18.47
CA MET A 28 -33.12 27.44 -19.10
C MET A 28 -31.67 27.57 -18.56
N LEU A 29 -31.20 28.81 -18.39
CA LEU A 29 -29.88 29.07 -17.82
C LEU A 29 -29.78 28.57 -16.38
N VAL A 30 -30.75 28.88 -15.52
CA VAL A 30 -30.78 28.40 -14.13
C VAL A 30 -30.83 26.88 -14.07
N SER A 31 -31.72 26.25 -14.87
CA SER A 31 -31.84 24.79 -14.93
C SER A 31 -30.54 24.13 -15.40
N THR A 32 -29.82 24.76 -16.34
CA THR A 32 -28.53 24.23 -16.83
C THR A 32 -27.45 24.31 -15.77
N LEU A 33 -27.39 25.42 -15.02
CA LEU A 33 -26.42 25.60 -13.93
C LEU A 33 -26.69 24.60 -12.80
N ASP A 34 -27.95 24.45 -12.36
CA ASP A 34 -28.35 23.49 -11.33
C ASP A 34 -28.04 22.05 -11.77
N SER A 35 -28.33 21.71 -13.04
CA SER A 35 -28.04 20.39 -13.57
C SER A 35 -26.54 20.10 -13.61
N ARG A 36 -25.72 21.10 -13.94
CA ARG A 36 -24.26 20.98 -13.93
C ARG A 36 -23.73 20.75 -12.52
N ASP A 37 -24.21 21.53 -11.55
CA ASP A 37 -23.76 21.41 -10.15
C ASP A 37 -24.16 20.06 -9.56
N ASN A 38 -25.39 19.59 -9.85
CA ASN A 38 -25.84 18.27 -9.43
C ASN A 38 -25.04 17.15 -10.08
N ALA A 39 -24.72 17.28 -11.38
CA ALA A 39 -23.89 16.30 -12.08
C ALA A 39 -22.46 16.26 -11.52
N LEU A 40 -21.88 17.42 -11.18
CA LEU A 40 -20.55 17.51 -10.57
C LEU A 40 -20.52 16.87 -9.20
N LYS A 41 -21.53 17.15 -8.34
CA LYS A 41 -21.65 16.52 -7.02
C LYS A 41 -21.78 15.00 -7.15
N ALA A 42 -22.67 14.54 -8.03
CA ALA A 42 -22.85 13.10 -8.26
C ALA A 42 -21.56 12.43 -8.77
N ALA A 43 -20.77 13.12 -9.59
CA ALA A 43 -19.47 12.63 -10.03
C ALA A 43 -18.45 12.55 -8.89
N GLN A 44 -18.39 13.57 -8.04
CA GLN A 44 -17.53 13.57 -6.85
C GLN A 44 -17.91 12.44 -5.87
N ASP A 45 -19.20 12.29 -5.58
CA ASP A 45 -19.71 11.24 -4.70
C ASP A 45 -19.39 9.84 -5.24
N ASN A 46 -19.55 9.62 -6.55
CA ASN A 46 -19.20 8.37 -7.20
C ASN A 46 -17.69 8.08 -7.14
N ALA A 47 -16.85 9.09 -7.37
CA ALA A 47 -15.40 8.96 -7.27
C ALA A 47 -14.98 8.60 -5.84
N ARG A 48 -15.57 9.27 -4.84
CA ARG A 48 -15.34 8.99 -3.42
C ARG A 48 -15.74 7.57 -3.04
N LEU A 49 -16.95 7.14 -3.39
CA LEU A 49 -17.43 5.78 -3.11
C LEU A 49 -16.52 4.72 -3.75
N LEU A 50 -16.02 4.97 -4.96
CA LEU A 50 -15.08 4.08 -5.63
C LEU A 50 -13.75 4.02 -4.88
N ALA A 51 -13.22 5.17 -4.45
CA ALA A 51 -11.99 5.23 -3.65
C ALA A 51 -12.14 4.51 -2.30
N GLU A 52 -13.25 4.74 -1.58
CA GLU A 52 -13.56 4.06 -0.31
C GLU A 52 -13.67 2.53 -0.48
N ARG A 53 -14.31 2.09 -1.55
CA ARG A 53 -14.41 0.66 -1.88
C ARG A 53 -13.04 0.03 -2.13
N GLU A 54 -12.19 0.66 -2.94
CA GLU A 54 -10.86 0.16 -3.24
C GLU A 54 -9.95 0.21 -2.00
N ALA A 55 -10.05 1.26 -1.18
CA ALA A 55 -9.35 1.35 0.09
C ALA A 55 -9.75 0.21 1.04
N ALA A 56 -11.06 -0.08 1.20
CA ALA A 56 -11.53 -1.19 2.04
C ALA A 56 -11.06 -2.56 1.53
N ARG A 57 -10.99 -2.75 0.21
CA ARG A 57 -10.44 -3.98 -0.40
C ARG A 57 -8.96 -4.16 -0.06
N LEU A 58 -8.16 -3.11 -0.27
CA LEU A 58 -6.73 -3.11 0.04
C LEU A 58 -6.46 -3.27 1.54
N GLU A 59 -7.24 -2.62 2.40
CA GLU A 59 -7.19 -2.82 3.86
C GLU A 59 -7.38 -4.30 4.22
N GLY A 60 -8.37 -4.96 3.60
CA GLY A 60 -8.61 -6.39 3.81
C GLY A 60 -7.42 -7.27 3.38
N GLU A 61 -6.74 -6.94 2.29
CA GLU A 61 -5.54 -7.64 1.83
C GLU A 61 -4.36 -7.43 2.79
N LEU A 62 -4.08 -6.20 3.14
CA LEU A 62 -3.02 -5.85 4.08
C LEU A 62 -3.26 -6.47 5.46
N LYS A 63 -4.50 -6.47 5.96
CA LYS A 63 -4.86 -7.09 7.23
C LYS A 63 -4.57 -8.59 7.25
N ARG A 64 -4.77 -9.30 6.14
CA ARG A 64 -4.37 -10.73 6.03
C ARG A 64 -2.85 -10.88 6.13
N THR A 65 -2.09 -10.02 5.45
CA THR A 65 -0.62 -10.03 5.50
C THR A 65 -0.12 -9.76 6.92
N PHE A 66 -0.66 -8.75 7.61
CA PHE A 66 -0.37 -8.50 9.02
C PHE A 66 -0.70 -9.69 9.92
N THR A 67 -1.87 -10.30 9.71
CA THR A 67 -2.28 -11.46 10.51
C THR A 67 -1.31 -12.62 10.30
N SER A 68 -0.84 -12.85 9.09
CA SER A 68 0.13 -13.89 8.79
C SER A 68 1.48 -13.65 9.47
N ALA A 69 2.02 -12.42 9.38
CA ALA A 69 3.26 -12.03 10.07
C ALA A 69 3.15 -12.21 11.57
N ARG A 70 2.07 -11.69 12.14
CA ARG A 70 1.80 -11.75 13.59
C ARG A 70 1.62 -13.17 14.08
N THR A 71 0.91 -14.01 13.34
CA THR A 71 0.73 -15.43 13.69
C THR A 71 2.05 -16.17 13.75
N LEU A 72 2.93 -15.97 12.76
CA LEU A 72 4.26 -16.56 12.78
C LEU A 72 5.10 -16.04 13.94
N ALA A 73 5.13 -14.72 14.15
CA ALA A 73 5.86 -14.10 15.25
C ALA A 73 5.40 -14.62 16.61
N GLN A 74 4.08 -14.72 16.84
CA GLN A 74 3.49 -15.24 18.07
C GLN A 74 3.81 -16.73 18.29
N ALA A 75 3.77 -17.54 17.23
CA ALA A 75 4.14 -18.95 17.30
C ALA A 75 5.62 -19.12 17.74
N LEU A 76 6.53 -18.37 17.10
CA LEU A 76 7.95 -18.38 17.43
C LEU A 76 8.21 -17.88 18.86
N GLN A 77 7.51 -16.81 19.25
CA GLN A 77 7.54 -16.26 20.61
C GLN A 77 7.09 -17.28 21.65
N GLY A 78 5.96 -17.95 21.42
CA GLY A 78 5.42 -18.95 22.36
C GLY A 78 6.36 -20.14 22.53
N MET A 79 6.89 -20.69 21.44
CA MET A 79 7.84 -21.80 21.49
C MET A 79 9.13 -21.41 22.22
N LYS A 80 9.65 -20.22 21.96
CA LYS A 80 10.85 -19.74 22.66
C LYS A 80 10.60 -19.47 24.15
N ALA A 81 9.45 -18.88 24.50
CA ALA A 81 9.07 -18.64 25.89
C ALA A 81 8.89 -19.94 26.69
N ALA A 82 8.46 -21.02 26.04
CA ALA A 82 8.37 -22.37 26.63
C ALA A 82 9.73 -23.03 26.87
N GLY A 83 10.85 -22.40 26.49
CA GLY A 83 12.19 -22.98 26.61
C GLY A 83 12.54 -24.03 25.55
N THR A 84 11.69 -24.21 24.55
CA THR A 84 11.87 -25.14 23.43
C THR A 84 11.80 -24.40 22.10
N PRO A 85 12.77 -23.52 21.78
CA PRO A 85 12.76 -22.82 20.51
C PRO A 85 12.80 -23.84 19.36
N PRO A 86 12.10 -23.57 18.26
CA PRO A 86 12.18 -24.41 17.07
C PRO A 86 13.59 -24.37 16.50
N SER A 87 14.01 -25.44 15.83
CA SER A 87 15.28 -25.40 15.11
C SER A 87 15.21 -24.43 13.94
N ARG A 88 16.36 -23.94 13.47
CA ARG A 88 16.45 -23.04 12.31
C ARG A 88 15.84 -23.67 11.06
N GLU A 89 16.06 -24.98 10.88
CA GLU A 89 15.48 -25.75 9.78
C GLU A 89 13.96 -25.84 9.88
N GLN A 90 13.39 -25.96 11.07
CA GLN A 90 11.94 -25.96 11.28
C GLN A 90 11.33 -24.60 10.93
N ILE A 91 12.00 -23.51 11.29
CA ILE A 91 11.56 -22.17 10.92
C ILE A 91 11.65 -21.96 9.41
N ASP A 92 12.76 -22.37 8.78
CA ASP A 92 12.95 -22.32 7.32
C ASP A 92 11.83 -23.10 6.59
N HIS A 93 11.52 -24.31 7.03
CA HIS A 93 10.42 -25.09 6.45
C HIS A 93 9.07 -24.41 6.62
N ALA A 94 8.77 -23.88 7.81
CA ALA A 94 7.51 -23.19 8.06
C ALA A 94 7.36 -21.95 7.17
N MET A 95 8.40 -21.12 7.06
CA MET A 95 8.39 -19.91 6.23
C MET A 95 8.24 -20.25 4.75
N ARG A 96 8.93 -21.29 4.27
CA ARG A 96 8.79 -21.77 2.90
C ARG A 96 7.36 -22.22 2.58
N GLU A 97 6.75 -23.04 3.46
CA GLU A 97 5.38 -23.50 3.31
C GLU A 97 4.38 -22.33 3.36
N MET A 98 4.55 -21.41 4.30
CA MET A 98 3.70 -20.21 4.36
C MET A 98 3.80 -19.39 3.07
N LEU A 99 5.00 -19.22 2.53
CA LEU A 99 5.19 -18.52 1.26
C LEU A 99 4.50 -19.26 0.10
N GLN A 100 4.53 -20.59 0.06
CA GLN A 100 3.82 -21.38 -0.97
C GLN A 100 2.32 -21.14 -0.94
N GLN A 101 1.74 -21.02 0.26
CA GLN A 101 0.29 -20.86 0.47
C GLN A 101 -0.19 -19.39 0.34
N THR A 102 0.72 -18.43 0.21
CA THR A 102 0.40 -17.00 0.11
C THR A 102 0.96 -16.40 -1.19
N PRO A 103 0.29 -16.61 -2.35
CA PRO A 103 0.79 -16.16 -3.65
C PRO A 103 0.95 -14.64 -3.78
N ASP A 104 0.18 -13.87 -3.01
CA ASP A 104 0.18 -12.40 -3.05
C ASP A 104 1.34 -11.77 -2.27
N VAL A 105 2.14 -12.57 -1.55
CA VAL A 105 3.30 -12.12 -0.77
C VAL A 105 4.58 -12.45 -1.52
N LEU A 106 5.52 -11.51 -1.59
CA LEU A 106 6.81 -11.71 -2.24
C LEU A 106 7.75 -12.57 -1.38
N SER A 107 7.73 -12.35 -0.06
CA SER A 107 8.70 -12.95 0.85
C SER A 107 8.15 -13.17 2.26
N TYR A 108 8.81 -14.11 2.96
CA TYR A 108 8.80 -14.25 4.41
C TYR A 108 10.24 -14.16 4.91
N GLY A 109 10.50 -13.17 5.76
CA GLY A 109 11.77 -12.96 6.43
C GLY A 109 11.65 -13.08 7.93
N SER A 110 12.74 -13.47 8.60
CA SER A 110 12.88 -13.39 10.04
C SER A 110 14.29 -12.95 10.37
N LEU A 111 14.45 -11.93 11.20
CA LEU A 111 15.74 -11.48 11.65
C LEU A 111 15.78 -11.51 13.16
N TRP A 112 16.69 -12.31 13.72
CA TRP A 112 16.86 -12.46 15.16
C TRP A 112 18.02 -11.61 15.65
N GLU A 113 17.92 -11.09 16.88
CA GLU A 113 19.05 -10.47 17.56
C GLU A 113 20.21 -11.48 17.70
N PRO A 114 21.47 -11.03 17.79
CA PRO A 114 22.59 -11.93 17.95
C PRO A 114 22.39 -12.92 19.09
N ASN A 115 22.52 -14.21 18.80
CA ASN A 115 22.29 -15.34 19.71
C ASN A 115 20.88 -15.42 20.32
N ALA A 116 19.92 -14.63 19.85
CA ALA A 116 18.60 -14.54 20.47
C ALA A 116 17.71 -15.74 20.19
N LEU A 117 17.86 -16.45 19.08
CA LEU A 117 17.03 -17.61 18.77
C LEU A 117 17.38 -18.81 19.66
N ASP A 118 18.61 -19.28 19.59
CA ASP A 118 19.07 -20.54 20.20
C ASP A 118 20.44 -20.47 20.91
N GLY A 119 21.09 -19.30 20.91
CA GLY A 119 22.41 -19.09 21.50
C GLY A 119 23.58 -19.67 20.68
N ARG A 120 23.35 -20.10 19.44
CA ARG A 120 24.28 -20.95 18.66
C ARG A 120 24.81 -20.28 17.40
N ASP A 121 24.74 -18.95 17.29
CA ASP A 121 25.16 -18.25 16.06
C ASP A 121 26.58 -18.64 15.61
N SER A 122 27.52 -18.75 16.53
CA SER A 122 28.91 -19.12 16.22
C SER A 122 29.04 -20.47 15.51
N GLU A 123 28.12 -21.43 15.75
CA GLU A 123 28.12 -22.74 15.08
C GLU A 123 27.68 -22.64 13.63
N TYR A 124 26.94 -21.58 13.28
CA TYR A 124 26.41 -21.33 11.95
C TYR A 124 27.19 -20.26 11.15
N ALA A 125 28.27 -19.75 11.70
CA ALA A 125 29.12 -18.77 11.01
C ALA A 125 29.59 -19.29 9.66
N GLY A 126 29.34 -18.49 8.61
CA GLY A 126 29.65 -18.87 7.23
C GLY A 126 28.76 -19.94 6.61
N ARG A 127 27.67 -20.39 7.26
CA ARG A 127 26.72 -21.35 6.71
C ARG A 127 25.55 -20.62 6.03
N ALA A 128 25.70 -20.36 4.74
CA ALA A 128 24.60 -19.87 3.91
C ALA A 128 23.52 -20.99 3.75
N PRO A 129 22.27 -20.64 3.34
CA PRO A 129 21.79 -19.32 2.91
C PRO A 129 21.03 -18.52 3.97
N SER A 130 20.68 -19.10 5.12
CA SER A 130 19.81 -18.49 6.14
C SER A 130 20.57 -17.70 7.21
N HIS A 131 21.88 -17.50 7.01
CA HIS A 131 22.76 -16.91 8.02
C HIS A 131 23.70 -15.89 7.38
N ASP A 132 24.10 -14.87 8.16
CA ASP A 132 25.19 -13.99 7.78
C ASP A 132 26.57 -14.60 8.13
N LYS A 133 27.61 -13.85 7.88
CA LYS A 133 29.00 -14.27 8.17
C LYS A 133 29.27 -14.53 9.66
N THR A 134 28.44 -14.00 10.56
CA THR A 134 28.56 -14.22 12.01
C THR A 134 27.77 -15.42 12.48
N GLY A 135 26.93 -15.98 11.62
CA GLY A 135 25.99 -17.06 11.93
C GLY A 135 24.68 -16.60 12.51
N ARG A 136 24.42 -15.29 12.57
CA ARG A 136 23.14 -14.72 12.96
C ARG A 136 22.06 -15.27 12.02
N TYR A 137 20.94 -15.70 12.59
CA TYR A 137 19.82 -16.28 11.85
C TYR A 137 18.93 -15.18 11.27
N LEU A 138 18.90 -15.08 9.94
CA LEU A 138 18.19 -14.02 9.20
C LEU A 138 17.73 -14.49 7.82
N PRO A 139 16.97 -15.60 7.74
CA PRO A 139 16.46 -16.14 6.48
C PRO A 139 15.51 -15.16 5.79
N TYR A 140 15.60 -15.13 4.47
CA TYR A 140 14.69 -14.40 3.59
C TYR A 140 14.22 -15.32 2.46
N TRP A 141 13.11 -16.00 2.71
CA TRP A 141 12.43 -16.84 1.73
C TRP A 141 11.65 -15.96 0.77
N ASN A 142 11.94 -16.01 -0.51
CA ASN A 142 11.31 -15.16 -1.52
C ASN A 142 11.03 -15.91 -2.83
N ARG A 143 10.18 -15.31 -3.66
CA ARG A 143 9.85 -15.81 -5.00
C ARG A 143 10.26 -14.86 -6.13
N ALA A 144 11.15 -13.92 -5.89
CA ALA A 144 11.52 -12.86 -6.84
C ALA A 144 12.13 -13.39 -8.13
N SER A 145 12.79 -14.55 -8.10
CA SER A 145 13.34 -15.22 -9.29
C SER A 145 12.30 -16.00 -10.11
N GLY A 146 11.04 -16.08 -9.64
CA GLY A 146 10.00 -16.96 -10.20
C GLY A 146 9.95 -18.35 -9.54
N GLN A 147 10.92 -18.65 -8.66
CA GLN A 147 10.96 -19.85 -7.84
C GLN A 147 11.18 -19.48 -6.39
N ILE A 148 10.66 -20.31 -5.47
CA ILE A 148 10.88 -20.08 -4.03
C ILE A 148 12.33 -20.46 -3.70
N ALA A 149 13.07 -19.50 -3.18
CA ALA A 149 14.45 -19.63 -2.76
C ALA A 149 14.69 -18.88 -1.46
N VAL A 150 15.78 -19.19 -0.77
CA VAL A 150 16.20 -18.49 0.45
C VAL A 150 17.55 -17.82 0.25
N GLU A 151 17.68 -16.62 0.78
CA GLU A 151 18.93 -15.85 0.88
C GLU A 151 18.96 -15.14 2.24
N PRO A 152 20.10 -14.65 2.73
CA PRO A 152 20.14 -13.91 3.96
C PRO A 152 19.54 -12.50 3.76
N LEU A 153 18.80 -11.99 4.75
CA LEU A 153 18.39 -10.58 4.78
C LEU A 153 19.60 -9.66 4.74
N VAL A 154 19.51 -8.60 3.97
CA VAL A 154 20.57 -7.60 3.79
C VAL A 154 20.11 -6.22 4.24
N ASP A 155 21.04 -5.28 4.32
CA ASP A 155 20.77 -3.86 4.63
C ASP A 155 20.08 -3.59 5.99
N TYR A 156 20.03 -4.57 6.90
CA TYR A 156 19.43 -4.44 8.23
C TYR A 156 20.19 -3.46 9.16
N ASP A 157 21.45 -3.15 8.81
CA ASP A 157 22.33 -2.21 9.51
C ASP A 157 22.50 -0.87 8.74
N LYS A 158 21.81 -0.71 7.58
CA LYS A 158 21.95 0.44 6.71
C LYS A 158 20.85 1.47 6.96
N PRO A 159 21.16 2.65 7.53
CA PRO A 159 20.18 3.70 7.76
C PRO A 159 19.42 4.09 6.48
N GLY A 160 18.09 4.23 6.60
CA GLY A 160 17.21 4.57 5.48
C GLY A 160 16.76 3.38 4.62
N ALA A 161 17.31 2.18 4.85
CA ALA A 161 16.86 0.95 4.21
C ALA A 161 16.43 -0.13 5.24
N ASN A 162 16.54 0.18 6.53
CA ASN A 162 16.35 -0.77 7.63
C ASN A 162 15.16 -0.45 8.55
N ASP A 163 14.25 0.43 8.13
CA ASP A 163 13.09 0.82 8.94
C ASP A 163 12.22 -0.39 9.32
N TRP A 164 12.12 -1.38 8.42
CA TRP A 164 11.43 -2.64 8.67
C TRP A 164 11.95 -3.43 9.88
N TYR A 165 13.19 -3.16 10.31
CA TYR A 165 13.82 -3.78 11.48
C TYR A 165 13.94 -2.81 12.66
N VAL A 166 14.47 -1.60 12.42
CA VAL A 166 14.80 -0.64 13.48
C VAL A 166 13.56 -0.02 14.12
N VAL A 167 12.50 0.21 13.33
CA VAL A 167 11.28 0.80 13.88
C VAL A 167 10.57 -0.17 14.82
N PRO A 168 10.29 -1.45 14.46
CA PRO A 168 9.74 -2.42 15.41
C PRO A 168 10.64 -2.67 16.63
N GLN A 169 11.97 -2.63 16.46
CA GLN A 169 12.90 -2.75 17.57
C GLN A 169 12.73 -1.63 18.61
N LYS A 170 12.50 -0.39 18.14
CA LYS A 170 12.36 0.80 19.01
C LYS A 170 10.97 0.95 19.59
N THR A 171 9.94 0.68 18.78
CA THR A 171 8.54 0.93 19.14
C THR A 171 7.87 -0.27 19.80
N LEU A 172 8.40 -1.47 19.58
CA LEU A 172 7.82 -2.76 19.97
C LEU A 172 6.42 -2.98 19.39
N GLN A 173 6.16 -2.35 18.23
CA GLN A 173 4.87 -2.42 17.54
C GLN A 173 5.06 -2.93 16.11
N ASP A 174 3.97 -3.49 15.58
CA ASP A 174 3.89 -3.82 14.16
C ASP A 174 3.97 -2.55 13.32
N ILE A 175 4.61 -2.65 12.16
CA ILE A 175 4.66 -1.56 11.20
C ILE A 175 4.33 -2.04 9.79
N PHE A 176 3.91 -1.10 8.97
CA PHE A 176 3.92 -1.19 7.52
C PHE A 176 4.78 -0.04 6.99
N THR A 177 5.83 -0.37 6.26
CA THR A 177 6.77 0.65 5.77
C THR A 177 6.18 1.43 4.60
N ASP A 178 6.71 2.64 4.37
CA ASP A 178 6.56 3.29 3.08
C ASP A 178 7.21 2.43 1.98
N PRO A 179 6.82 2.62 0.70
CA PRO A 179 7.49 1.97 -0.42
C PRO A 179 8.99 2.28 -0.47
N TYR A 180 9.80 1.25 -0.59
CA TYR A 180 11.25 1.41 -0.73
C TYR A 180 11.84 0.35 -1.69
N PRO A 181 12.97 0.66 -2.36
CA PRO A 181 13.67 -0.33 -3.16
C PRO A 181 14.42 -1.32 -2.27
N TYR A 182 14.21 -2.61 -2.52
CA TYR A 182 14.93 -3.69 -1.83
C TYR A 182 15.59 -4.63 -2.83
N LYS A 183 16.81 -5.04 -2.52
CA LYS A 183 17.58 -5.95 -3.39
C LYS A 183 17.24 -7.39 -3.03
N VAL A 184 16.65 -8.12 -3.98
CA VAL A 184 16.27 -9.53 -3.83
C VAL A 184 16.59 -10.31 -5.10
N ALA A 185 17.15 -11.49 -4.98
CA ALA A 185 17.58 -12.34 -6.09
C ALA A 185 18.45 -11.56 -7.13
N GLY A 186 19.32 -10.67 -6.66
CA GLY A 186 20.21 -9.86 -7.50
C GLY A 186 19.52 -8.70 -8.23
N ARG A 187 18.21 -8.45 -8.02
CA ARG A 187 17.42 -7.37 -8.63
C ARG A 187 16.90 -6.41 -7.57
N GLU A 188 16.69 -5.17 -7.96
CA GLU A 188 15.97 -4.20 -7.14
C GLU A 188 14.47 -4.32 -7.42
N VAL A 189 13.69 -4.51 -6.35
CA VAL A 189 12.23 -4.60 -6.39
C VAL A 189 11.65 -3.56 -5.45
N LEU A 190 10.62 -2.85 -5.87
CA LEU A 190 9.92 -1.91 -5.01
C LEU A 190 8.92 -2.68 -4.14
N VAL A 191 9.11 -2.61 -2.83
CA VAL A 191 8.30 -3.31 -1.82
C VAL A 191 7.80 -2.37 -0.75
N ALA A 192 6.76 -2.81 -0.04
CA ALA A 192 6.39 -2.29 1.27
C ALA A 192 6.35 -3.49 2.23
N THR A 193 6.91 -3.34 3.42
CA THR A 193 7.12 -4.43 4.36
C THR A 193 6.19 -4.33 5.55
N VAL A 194 5.45 -5.40 5.83
CA VAL A 194 4.84 -5.64 7.14
C VAL A 194 5.90 -6.24 8.03
N SER A 195 6.13 -5.65 9.19
CA SER A 195 7.07 -6.19 10.17
C SER A 195 6.48 -6.23 11.56
N THR A 196 6.63 -7.38 12.22
CA THR A 196 6.10 -7.68 13.56
C THR A 196 7.25 -8.07 14.49
N PRO A 197 7.40 -7.42 15.66
CA PRO A 197 8.43 -7.78 16.61
C PRO A 197 8.14 -9.14 17.26
N VAL A 198 9.19 -9.91 17.48
CA VAL A 198 9.19 -11.13 18.30
C VAL A 198 9.64 -10.76 19.70
N MET A 199 8.75 -10.93 20.69
CA MET A 199 8.98 -10.53 22.08
C MET A 199 9.00 -11.74 23.01
N VAL A 200 9.94 -11.83 23.93
CA VAL A 200 9.94 -12.85 24.98
C VAL A 200 10.29 -12.18 26.31
N ALA A 201 9.42 -12.30 27.31
CA ALA A 201 9.56 -11.66 28.60
C ALA A 201 9.89 -10.15 28.47
N ASP A 202 9.08 -9.45 27.66
CA ASP A 202 9.20 -8.01 27.34
C ASP A 202 10.53 -7.59 26.69
N LYS A 203 11.32 -8.58 26.25
CA LYS A 203 12.57 -8.32 25.53
C LYS A 203 12.39 -8.55 24.05
N PHE A 204 12.85 -7.60 23.24
CA PHE A 204 12.92 -7.73 21.79
C PHE A 204 13.94 -8.82 21.40
N MET A 205 13.49 -9.79 20.62
CA MET A 205 14.32 -10.92 20.16
C MET A 205 14.59 -10.86 18.67
N GLY A 206 13.82 -10.09 17.91
CA GLY A 206 13.92 -9.97 16.46
C GLY A 206 12.60 -9.57 15.83
N VAL A 207 12.50 -9.78 14.55
CA VAL A 207 11.28 -9.50 13.76
C VAL A 207 10.92 -10.65 12.84
N VAL A 208 9.63 -10.75 12.52
CA VAL A 208 9.11 -11.42 11.32
C VAL A 208 8.69 -10.34 10.35
N ALA A 209 9.17 -10.41 9.12
CA ALA A 209 8.92 -9.42 8.07
C ALA A 209 8.39 -10.09 6.81
N LEU A 210 7.38 -9.49 6.18
CA LEU A 210 6.77 -9.94 4.94
C LEU A 210 6.76 -8.78 3.95
N ASP A 211 7.30 -9.02 2.75
CA ASP A 211 7.28 -8.01 1.70
C ASP A 211 6.05 -8.18 0.81
N TYR A 212 5.33 -7.08 0.65
CA TYR A 212 4.24 -6.96 -0.29
C TYR A 212 4.75 -6.31 -1.59
N PRO A 213 4.66 -6.99 -2.74
CA PRO A 213 5.16 -6.44 -4.01
C PRO A 213 4.20 -5.37 -4.51
N LEU A 214 4.72 -4.17 -4.77
CA LEU A 214 3.87 -3.06 -5.25
C LEU A 214 3.40 -3.27 -6.70
N GLU A 215 4.06 -4.12 -7.47
CA GLU A 215 3.65 -4.46 -8.83
C GLU A 215 2.23 -5.06 -8.89
N GLY A 216 1.86 -5.89 -7.90
CA GLY A 216 0.51 -6.44 -7.77
C GLY A 216 -0.54 -5.36 -7.51
N LEU A 217 -0.25 -4.41 -6.61
CA LEU A 217 -1.09 -3.24 -6.34
C LEU A 217 -1.23 -2.36 -7.57
N GLN A 218 -0.13 -2.10 -8.26
CA GLN A 218 -0.11 -1.32 -9.50
C GLN A 218 -1.04 -1.93 -10.55
N LYS A 219 -0.94 -3.23 -10.80
CA LYS A 219 -1.80 -3.94 -11.75
C LYS A 219 -3.27 -3.83 -11.35
N SER A 220 -3.59 -4.12 -10.10
CA SER A 220 -4.97 -4.10 -9.58
C SER A 220 -5.61 -2.72 -9.69
N LEU A 221 -4.90 -1.65 -9.31
CA LEU A 221 -5.41 -0.28 -9.35
C LEU A 221 -5.40 0.31 -10.77
N SER A 222 -4.58 -0.20 -11.68
CA SER A 222 -4.58 0.23 -13.09
C SER A 222 -5.88 -0.08 -13.83
N GLU A 223 -6.66 -1.05 -13.34
CA GLU A 223 -7.97 -1.42 -13.87
C GLU A 223 -9.08 -0.47 -13.42
N VAL A 224 -8.85 0.31 -12.36
CA VAL A 224 -9.80 1.26 -11.81
C VAL A 224 -9.83 2.53 -12.67
N ARG A 225 -10.90 2.71 -13.46
CA ARG A 225 -11.07 3.79 -14.41
C ARG A 225 -12.33 4.62 -14.10
N PRO A 226 -12.27 5.56 -13.13
CA PRO A 226 -13.39 6.44 -12.84
C PRO A 226 -13.79 7.17 -14.13
N PHE A 227 -15.08 7.16 -14.45
CA PHE A 227 -15.65 7.80 -15.65
C PHE A 227 -15.02 7.37 -16.99
N GLY A 228 -14.34 6.21 -17.03
CA GLY A 228 -13.69 5.68 -18.24
C GLY A 228 -12.34 6.30 -18.58
N SER A 229 -12.03 7.50 -18.11
CA SER A 229 -10.79 8.23 -18.41
C SER A 229 -9.94 8.55 -17.20
N GLY A 230 -10.49 8.43 -15.99
CA GLY A 230 -9.76 8.66 -14.74
C GLY A 230 -8.82 7.53 -14.38
N TYR A 231 -8.15 7.68 -13.24
CA TYR A 231 -7.29 6.66 -12.65
C TYR A 231 -7.38 6.69 -11.12
N ALA A 232 -6.97 5.59 -10.50
CA ALA A 232 -6.73 5.50 -9.07
C ALA A 232 -5.23 5.50 -8.80
N ALA A 233 -4.80 6.15 -7.73
CA ALA A 233 -3.45 6.10 -7.21
C ALA A 233 -3.51 5.77 -5.71
N LEU A 234 -2.49 5.06 -5.20
CA LEU A 234 -2.32 4.79 -3.78
C LEU A 234 -1.12 5.54 -3.26
N VAL A 235 -1.33 6.26 -2.16
CA VAL A 235 -0.28 7.00 -1.46
C VAL A 235 -0.15 6.45 -0.05
N SER A 236 1.07 6.21 0.39
CA SER A 236 1.37 5.76 1.75
C SER A 236 1.19 6.88 2.77
N ASN A 237 1.17 6.54 4.07
CA ASN A 237 1.06 7.53 5.14
C ASN A 237 2.25 8.53 5.16
N GLY A 238 3.42 8.13 4.68
CA GLY A 238 4.58 9.01 4.48
C GLY A 238 4.48 9.90 3.24
N GLY A 239 3.40 9.78 2.46
CA GLY A 239 3.18 10.58 1.26
C GLY A 239 3.91 10.05 0.02
N PHE A 240 4.22 8.76 -0.06
CA PHE A 240 4.88 8.16 -1.23
C PHE A 240 3.89 7.39 -2.10
N TYR A 241 4.03 7.47 -3.41
CA TYR A 241 3.20 6.69 -4.33
C TYR A 241 3.52 5.19 -4.22
N ALA A 242 2.56 4.42 -3.74
CA ALA A 242 2.59 2.96 -3.75
C ALA A 242 1.98 2.39 -5.04
N SER A 243 1.09 3.14 -5.69
CA SER A 243 0.57 2.83 -7.03
C SER A 243 0.24 4.14 -7.78
N HIS A 244 0.60 4.21 -9.05
CA HIS A 244 0.29 5.34 -9.93
C HIS A 244 0.40 4.92 -11.40
N PRO A 245 -0.48 5.38 -12.34
CA PRO A 245 -0.40 5.04 -13.76
C PRO A 245 0.92 5.36 -14.45
N ASN A 246 1.65 6.33 -13.90
CA ASN A 246 3.02 6.63 -14.33
C ASN A 246 4.00 5.92 -13.40
N ASP A 247 4.59 4.81 -13.85
CA ASP A 247 5.55 3.99 -13.08
C ASP A 247 6.76 4.77 -12.57
N LYS A 248 7.11 5.89 -13.23
CA LYS A 248 8.23 6.76 -12.81
C LYS A 248 7.97 7.47 -11.47
N LEU A 249 6.72 7.51 -11.03
CA LEU A 249 6.31 8.11 -9.75
C LEU A 249 6.29 7.10 -8.60
N LEU A 250 6.35 5.81 -8.87
CA LEU A 250 6.36 4.79 -7.83
C LEU A 250 7.53 4.99 -6.86
N GLY A 251 7.27 4.93 -5.57
CA GLY A 251 8.25 5.18 -4.52
C GLY A 251 8.70 6.64 -4.38
N LYS A 252 8.13 7.58 -5.16
CA LYS A 252 8.41 9.01 -5.03
C LYS A 252 7.35 9.72 -4.22
N LYS A 253 7.75 10.83 -3.61
CA LYS A 253 6.85 11.66 -2.81
C LYS A 253 5.78 12.31 -3.68
N ALA A 254 4.55 12.33 -3.19
CA ALA A 254 3.39 12.89 -3.88
C ALA A 254 3.30 14.41 -3.66
N ASP A 255 4.32 15.15 -4.07
CA ASP A 255 4.46 16.59 -3.81
C ASP A 255 3.40 17.46 -4.52
N THR A 256 2.63 16.86 -5.43
CA THR A 256 1.58 17.55 -6.22
C THR A 256 0.17 17.38 -5.67
N LEU A 257 -0.01 16.57 -4.62
CA LEU A 257 -1.31 16.43 -3.98
C LEU A 257 -1.62 17.65 -3.14
N SER A 258 -2.80 18.26 -3.34
CA SER A 258 -3.26 19.31 -2.44
C SER A 258 -3.44 18.76 -1.02
N PRO A 259 -3.29 19.60 0.03
CA PRO A 259 -3.55 19.14 1.41
C PRO A 259 -4.92 18.49 1.60
N GLN A 260 -5.93 18.91 0.81
CA GLN A 260 -7.29 18.35 0.82
C GLN A 260 -7.40 16.95 0.18
N ALA A 261 -6.38 16.51 -0.56
CA ALA A 261 -6.35 15.17 -1.14
C ALA A 261 -5.65 14.13 -0.22
N LEU A 262 -5.08 14.61 0.90
CA LEU A 262 -4.39 13.80 1.91
C LEU A 262 -5.23 13.59 3.18
N GLU A 263 -6.39 14.28 3.31
CA GLU A 263 -7.39 14.10 4.36
C GLU A 263 -8.46 13.06 3.94
#